data_cc789124385e121a942c5cf32b920b4c
#
_entry.id   cc789124385e121a942c5cf32b920b4c
#
_cell.length_a   1.000
_cell.length_b   1.000
_cell.length_c   1.000
_cell.angle_alpha   90.00
_cell.angle_beta   90.00
_cell.angle_gamma   90.00
#
_symmetry.space_group_name_H-M   'P 1'
#
loop_
_entity.id
_entity.type
_entity.pdbx_description
1 polymer ?
#
loop_
_entity_poly.entity_id
_entity_poly.type
_entity_poly.pdbx_seq_one_letter_code
_entity_poly.pdbx_strand_id
1 'polypeptide(L)'
;MSLSDIFCVNRHREDFFKLLKNDLNILIGNENEINELMQKKNLLDSMNELKSIDKLIIITRSENGSVAILNNVITYCESVNVKKVVDLTGAGDLFASGFFKEYLDNFDIKKCLQTGSELSAKIIKKIGARLN
;
A
#
# COMPACT_ATOMS: atom_id res chain seq x y z
N MET A 1 -4.09 7.11 -6.10
CA MET A 1 -4.70 5.97 -6.82
C MET A 1 -4.41 4.68 -6.08
N SER A 2 -5.37 3.78 -5.98
CA SER A 2 -5.17 2.39 -5.53
C SER A 2 -5.16 1.46 -6.74
N LEU A 3 -4.28 0.45 -6.73
CA LEU A 3 -4.12 -0.49 -7.86
C LEU A 3 -5.20 -1.58 -7.93
N SER A 4 -6.07 -1.70 -6.95
CA SER A 4 -7.24 -2.59 -6.88
C SER A 4 -6.93 -4.09 -6.93
N ASP A 5 -6.41 -4.62 -8.02
CA ASP A 5 -6.03 -6.03 -8.17
C ASP A 5 -5.01 -6.25 -9.31
N ILE A 6 -4.34 -7.39 -9.25
CA ILE A 6 -3.27 -7.74 -10.20
C ILE A 6 -3.76 -7.90 -11.66
N PHE A 7 -4.99 -8.36 -11.88
CA PHE A 7 -5.54 -8.53 -13.24
C PHE A 7 -5.83 -7.17 -13.88
N CYS A 8 -6.32 -6.22 -13.08
CA CYS A 8 -6.52 -4.84 -13.51
C CYS A 8 -5.19 -4.19 -13.86
N VAL A 9 -4.18 -4.34 -13.01
CA VAL A 9 -2.83 -3.83 -13.26
C VAL A 9 -2.25 -4.41 -14.54
N ASN A 10 -2.31 -5.72 -14.73
CA ASN A 10 -1.80 -6.39 -15.93
C ASN A 10 -2.46 -5.86 -17.21
N ARG A 11 -3.79 -5.75 -17.20
CA ARG A 11 -4.57 -5.30 -18.36
C ARG A 11 -4.33 -3.84 -18.74
N HIS A 12 -4.12 -2.97 -17.76
CA HIS A 12 -4.02 -1.50 -17.92
C HIS A 12 -2.68 -0.94 -17.48
N ARG A 13 -1.64 -1.77 -17.50
CA ARG A 13 -0.31 -1.44 -16.96
C ARG A 13 0.27 -0.14 -17.52
N GLU A 14 0.21 0.02 -18.84
CA GLU A 14 0.79 1.19 -19.51
C GLU A 14 0.07 2.48 -19.10
N ASP A 15 -1.25 2.42 -19.00
CA ASP A 15 -2.07 3.56 -18.55
C ASP A 15 -1.76 3.91 -17.08
N PHE A 16 -1.69 2.91 -16.20
CA PHE A 16 -1.33 3.12 -14.79
C PHE A 16 0.07 3.69 -14.63
N PHE A 17 1.03 3.20 -15.40
CA PHE A 17 2.40 3.70 -15.35
C PHE A 17 2.51 5.14 -15.88
N LYS A 18 1.75 5.47 -16.91
CA LYS A 18 1.64 6.83 -17.44
C LYS A 18 1.01 7.78 -16.41
N LEU A 19 -0.08 7.36 -15.79
CA LEU A 19 -0.73 8.11 -14.71
C LEU A 19 0.23 8.33 -13.54
N LEU A 20 0.97 7.30 -13.11
CA LEU A 20 1.94 7.40 -12.04
C LEU A 20 3.00 8.46 -12.35
N LYS A 21 3.52 8.51 -13.56
CA LYS A 21 4.55 9.47 -13.94
C LYS A 21 4.05 10.91 -14.03
N ASN A 22 2.85 11.11 -14.56
CA ASN A 22 2.40 12.44 -14.97
C ASN A 22 1.35 13.06 -14.04
N ASP A 23 0.40 12.28 -13.54
CA ASP A 23 -0.86 12.83 -13.00
C ASP A 23 -1.09 12.52 -11.52
N LEU A 24 -0.47 11.45 -10.99
CA LEU A 24 -0.69 11.04 -9.61
C LEU A 24 0.33 11.69 -8.66
N ASN A 25 -0.13 11.97 -7.44
CA ASN A 25 0.73 12.34 -6.32
C ASN A 25 0.98 11.17 -5.38
N ILE A 26 0.03 10.23 -5.30
CA ILE A 26 0.06 9.11 -4.37
C ILE A 26 -0.39 7.83 -5.09
N LEU A 27 0.41 6.76 -4.96
CA LEU A 27 0.09 5.41 -5.38
C LEU A 27 0.04 4.50 -4.17
N ILE A 28 -0.99 3.66 -4.09
CA ILE A 28 -1.10 2.59 -3.08
C ILE A 28 -1.42 1.26 -3.76
N GLY A 29 -0.74 0.22 -3.33
CA GLY A 29 -0.96 -1.14 -3.82
C GLY A 29 -0.32 -2.17 -2.90
N ASN A 30 -0.61 -3.45 -3.13
CA ASN A 30 0.12 -4.52 -2.48
C ASN A 30 1.41 -4.88 -3.24
N GLU A 31 2.28 -5.67 -2.62
CA GLU A 31 3.56 -6.08 -3.18
C GLU A 31 3.43 -6.71 -4.58
N ASN A 32 2.42 -7.57 -4.80
CA ASN A 32 2.21 -8.23 -6.09
C ASN A 32 1.75 -7.25 -7.18
N GLU A 33 0.83 -6.35 -6.85
CA GLU A 33 0.35 -5.30 -7.75
C GLU A 33 1.49 -4.35 -8.16
N ILE A 34 2.33 -3.97 -7.21
CA ILE A 34 3.50 -3.12 -7.47
C ILE A 34 4.52 -3.84 -8.35
N ASN A 35 4.82 -5.10 -8.07
CA ASN A 35 5.75 -5.88 -8.89
C ASN A 35 5.22 -6.06 -10.32
N GLU A 36 3.92 -6.29 -10.48
CA GLU A 36 3.27 -6.39 -11.80
C GLU A 36 3.34 -5.04 -12.55
N LEU A 37 3.02 -3.93 -11.89
CA LEU A 37 3.12 -2.60 -12.49
C LEU A 37 4.54 -2.30 -12.98
N MET A 38 5.53 -2.64 -12.18
CA MET A 38 6.95 -2.37 -12.45
C MET A 38 7.61 -3.43 -13.33
N GLN A 39 6.93 -4.55 -13.64
CA GLN A 39 7.48 -5.71 -14.36
C GLN A 39 8.74 -6.26 -13.69
N LYS A 40 8.72 -6.37 -12.36
CA LYS A 40 9.83 -6.90 -11.57
C LYS A 40 9.44 -8.21 -10.88
N LYS A 41 10.44 -9.06 -10.63
CA LYS A 41 10.26 -10.36 -9.98
C LYS A 41 10.18 -10.26 -8.45
N ASN A 42 10.69 -9.18 -7.89
CA ASN A 42 10.74 -8.97 -6.45
C ASN A 42 10.55 -7.49 -6.09
N LEU A 43 10.15 -7.25 -4.85
CA LEU A 43 9.85 -5.91 -4.37
C LEU A 43 11.07 -5.00 -4.29
N LEU A 44 12.25 -5.54 -4.01
CA LEU A 44 13.47 -4.73 -3.90
C LEU A 44 13.79 -4.03 -5.23
N ASP A 45 13.68 -4.77 -6.34
CA ASP A 45 13.90 -4.20 -7.67
C ASP A 45 12.84 -3.17 -8.03
N SER A 46 11.58 -3.44 -7.68
CA SER A 46 10.48 -2.47 -7.85
C SER A 46 10.73 -1.18 -7.07
N MET A 47 11.10 -1.29 -5.79
CA MET A 47 11.38 -0.14 -4.93
C MET A 47 12.59 0.68 -5.41
N ASN A 48 13.64 0.02 -5.90
CA ASN A 48 14.83 0.71 -6.42
C ASN A 48 14.49 1.61 -7.62
N GLU A 49 13.59 1.16 -8.48
CA GLU A 49 13.12 1.98 -9.61
C GLU A 49 12.14 3.07 -9.15
N LEU A 50 11.22 2.73 -8.24
CA LEU A 50 10.22 3.67 -7.71
C LEU A 50 10.83 4.83 -6.92
N LYS A 51 12.00 4.66 -6.32
CA LYS A 51 12.72 5.75 -5.63
C LYS A 51 12.99 6.97 -6.51
N SER A 52 13.18 6.76 -7.80
CA SER A 52 13.44 7.85 -8.75
C SER A 52 12.19 8.64 -9.14
N ILE A 53 11.01 8.16 -8.74
CA ILE A 53 9.73 8.80 -9.02
C ILE A 53 9.38 9.70 -7.82
N ASP A 54 9.24 11.00 -8.08
CA ASP A 54 8.90 12.01 -7.06
C ASP A 54 7.40 11.95 -6.70
N LYS A 55 7.00 10.84 -6.08
CA LYS A 55 5.63 10.53 -5.65
C LYS A 55 5.65 9.79 -4.32
N LEU A 56 4.55 9.88 -3.57
CA LEU A 56 4.35 9.02 -2.40
C LEU A 56 3.84 7.64 -2.86
N ILE A 57 4.66 6.62 -2.68
CA ILE A 57 4.31 5.22 -2.99
C ILE A 57 4.11 4.46 -1.69
N ILE A 58 2.97 3.81 -1.54
CA ILE A 58 2.60 3.05 -0.35
C ILE A 58 2.39 1.59 -0.75
N ILE A 59 3.08 0.66 -0.09
CA ILE A 59 3.08 -0.76 -0.43
C ILE A 59 2.70 -1.58 0.79
N THR A 60 1.60 -2.31 0.71
CA THR A 60 1.20 -3.28 1.73
C THR A 60 1.83 -4.64 1.43
N ARG A 61 2.27 -5.37 2.48
CA ARG A 61 3.03 -6.61 2.36
C ARG A 61 2.50 -7.71 3.26
N SER A 62 1.21 -7.73 3.52
CA SER A 62 0.55 -8.70 4.41
C SER A 62 1.27 -8.83 5.77
N GLU A 63 1.70 -10.04 6.14
CA GLU A 63 2.44 -10.33 7.37
C GLU A 63 3.83 -9.65 7.45
N ASN A 64 4.37 -9.21 6.33
CA ASN A 64 5.65 -8.49 6.26
C ASN A 64 5.50 -6.96 6.48
N GLY A 65 4.31 -6.51 6.85
CA GLY A 65 4.05 -5.12 7.19
C GLY A 65 3.78 -4.23 5.98
N SER A 66 4.35 -3.05 5.98
CA SER A 66 4.15 -2.04 4.92
C SER A 66 5.38 -1.17 4.72
N VAL A 67 5.43 -0.55 3.55
CA VAL A 67 6.53 0.33 3.14
C VAL A 67 5.95 1.59 2.50
N ALA A 68 6.58 2.73 2.75
CA ALA A 68 6.35 3.94 1.98
C ALA A 68 7.66 4.44 1.37
N ILE A 69 7.58 4.96 0.15
CA ILE A 69 8.68 5.62 -0.55
C ILE A 69 8.25 7.07 -0.80
N LEU A 70 9.02 8.01 -0.32
CA LEU A 70 8.81 9.44 -0.53
C LEU A 70 10.16 10.15 -0.59
N ASN A 71 10.37 10.99 -1.60
CA ASN A 71 11.61 11.77 -1.76
C ASN A 71 12.88 10.92 -1.66
N ASN A 72 12.90 9.77 -2.34
CA ASN A 72 14.00 8.79 -2.30
C ASN A 72 14.26 8.13 -0.92
N VAL A 73 13.40 8.37 0.07
CA VAL A 73 13.48 7.76 1.40
C VAL A 73 12.49 6.59 1.48
N ILE A 74 12.97 5.44 1.97
CA ILE A 74 12.12 4.28 2.26
C ILE A 74 11.86 4.21 3.75
N THR A 75 10.57 4.17 4.12
CA THR A 75 10.11 3.98 5.50
C THR A 75 9.42 2.64 5.62
N TYR A 76 9.88 1.79 6.53
CA TYR A 76 9.28 0.48 6.82
C TYR A 76 8.42 0.54 8.09
N CYS A 77 7.34 -0.22 8.09
CA CYS A 77 6.51 -0.48 9.26
C CYS A 77 6.23 -1.98 9.36
N GLU A 78 6.49 -2.56 10.53
CA GLU A 78 6.18 -3.97 10.79
C GLU A 78 4.68 -4.21 10.82
N SER A 79 4.27 -5.46 10.55
CA SER A 79 2.87 -5.84 10.64
C SER A 79 2.39 -5.85 12.10
N VAL A 80 1.12 -5.58 12.29
CA VAL A 80 0.46 -5.83 13.58
C VAL A 80 0.21 -7.33 13.70
N ASN A 81 0.74 -7.95 14.76
CA ASN A 81 0.53 -9.38 14.99
C ASN A 81 -0.96 -9.69 15.23
N VAL A 82 -1.54 -10.51 14.37
CA VAL A 82 -2.92 -10.96 14.47
C VAL A 82 -2.95 -12.47 14.67
N LYS A 83 -3.35 -12.92 15.86
CA LYS A 83 -3.38 -14.35 16.23
C LYS A 83 -4.28 -15.21 15.33
N LYS A 84 -5.37 -14.64 14.80
CA LYS A 84 -6.31 -15.35 13.93
C LYS A 84 -6.84 -14.39 12.87
N VAL A 85 -6.57 -14.68 11.63
CA VAL A 85 -7.16 -14.03 10.46
C VAL A 85 -8.45 -14.77 10.12
N VAL A 86 -9.55 -14.04 9.96
CA VAL A 86 -10.88 -14.58 9.66
C VAL A 86 -11.24 -14.27 8.20
N ASP A 87 -11.05 -13.02 7.78
CA ASP A 87 -11.38 -12.56 6.43
C ASP A 87 -10.45 -11.40 6.05
N LEU A 88 -9.92 -11.42 4.83
CA LEU A 88 -9.05 -10.37 4.31
C LEU A 88 -9.81 -9.27 3.56
N THR A 89 -11.13 -9.42 3.39
CA THR A 89 -11.96 -8.47 2.65
C THR A 89 -11.92 -7.08 3.30
N GLY A 90 -11.58 -6.07 2.51
CA GLY A 90 -11.50 -4.68 2.97
C GLY A 90 -10.23 -4.31 3.74
N ALA A 91 -9.28 -5.24 3.91
CA ALA A 91 -8.03 -4.97 4.62
C ALA A 91 -7.24 -3.83 3.98
N GLY A 92 -7.14 -3.82 2.65
CA GLY A 92 -6.47 -2.76 1.89
C GLY A 92 -7.16 -1.41 2.00
N ASP A 93 -8.50 -1.40 1.94
CA ASP A 93 -9.29 -0.16 2.04
C ASP A 93 -9.18 0.46 3.44
N LEU A 94 -9.20 -0.36 4.49
CA LEU A 94 -9.03 0.12 5.86
C LEU A 94 -7.60 0.53 6.16
N PHE A 95 -6.61 -0.14 5.56
CA PHE A 95 -5.24 0.34 5.62
C PHE A 95 -5.13 1.74 4.99
N ALA A 96 -5.65 1.93 3.78
CA ALA A 96 -5.64 3.21 3.09
C ALA A 96 -6.38 4.29 3.91
N SER A 97 -7.54 3.96 4.48
CA SER A 97 -8.33 4.88 5.32
C SER A 97 -7.55 5.34 6.55
N GLY A 98 -6.88 4.41 7.25
CA GLY A 98 -6.05 4.71 8.42
C GLY A 98 -4.83 5.55 8.05
N PHE A 99 -4.16 5.18 6.97
CA PHE A 99 -3.02 5.91 6.46
C PHE A 99 -3.37 7.36 6.14
N PHE A 100 -4.41 7.57 5.32
CA PHE A 100 -4.78 8.91 4.88
C PHE A 100 -5.35 9.78 6.00
N LYS A 101 -6.07 9.20 6.94
CA LYS A 101 -6.50 9.95 8.14
C LYS A 101 -5.29 10.56 8.87
N GLU A 102 -4.30 9.74 9.17
CA GLU A 102 -3.10 10.19 9.88
C GLU A 102 -2.27 11.16 9.02
N TYR A 103 -2.18 10.92 7.71
CA TYR A 103 -1.46 11.74 6.75
C TYR A 103 -1.99 13.18 6.69
N LEU A 104 -3.31 13.35 6.77
CA LEU A 104 -3.95 14.67 6.79
C LEU A 104 -3.73 15.40 8.13
N ASP A 105 -3.60 14.66 9.22
CA ASP A 105 -3.45 15.24 10.56
C ASP A 105 -1.99 15.61 10.90
N ASN A 106 -1.02 14.76 10.60
CA ASN A 106 0.34 14.87 11.14
C ASN A 106 1.49 14.76 10.11
N PHE A 107 1.25 14.30 8.91
CA PHE A 107 2.27 14.12 7.85
C PHE A 107 3.51 13.25 8.24
N ASP A 108 3.42 12.49 9.33
CA ASP A 108 4.47 11.55 9.74
C ASP A 108 4.23 10.20 9.03
N ILE A 109 5.04 9.89 8.01
CA ILE A 109 4.89 8.68 7.18
C ILE A 109 4.94 7.40 8.02
N LYS A 110 5.83 7.32 9.00
CA LYS A 110 5.94 6.14 9.88
C LYS A 110 4.65 5.91 10.66
N LYS A 111 4.09 6.97 11.20
CA LYS A 111 2.84 6.95 11.96
C LYS A 111 1.65 6.65 11.06
N CYS A 112 1.64 7.19 9.83
CA CYS A 112 0.62 6.87 8.83
C CYS A 112 0.57 5.37 8.50
N LEU A 113 1.74 4.75 8.25
CA LEU A 113 1.85 3.31 8.01
C LEU A 113 1.36 2.50 9.22
N GLN A 114 1.70 2.92 10.42
CA GLN A 114 1.30 2.27 11.65
C GLN A 114 -0.22 2.32 11.86
N THR A 115 -0.84 3.49 11.71
CA THR A 115 -2.29 3.68 11.83
C THR A 115 -3.04 2.87 10.76
N GLY A 116 -2.54 2.84 9.52
CA GLY A 116 -3.08 1.98 8.46
C GLY A 116 -3.03 0.50 8.82
N SER A 117 -1.87 0.02 9.32
CA SER A 117 -1.68 -1.37 9.75
C SER A 117 -2.61 -1.76 10.91
N GLU A 118 -2.80 -0.89 11.89
CA GLU A 118 -3.70 -1.11 13.02
C GLU A 118 -5.17 -1.22 12.59
N LEU A 119 -5.64 -0.35 11.68
CA LEU A 119 -7.00 -0.42 11.16
C LEU A 119 -7.23 -1.69 10.33
N SER A 120 -6.29 -2.02 9.45
CA SER A 120 -6.32 -3.27 8.69
C SER A 120 -6.36 -4.49 9.62
N ALA A 121 -5.53 -4.53 10.66
CA ALA A 121 -5.50 -5.61 11.65
C ALA A 121 -6.81 -5.78 12.45
N LYS A 122 -7.61 -4.73 12.59
CA LYS A 122 -8.94 -4.81 13.25
C LYS A 122 -9.96 -5.50 12.37
N ILE A 123 -9.98 -5.23 11.05
CA ILE A 123 -10.99 -5.79 10.16
C ILE A 123 -10.75 -7.27 9.87
N ILE A 124 -9.52 -7.70 9.67
CA ILE A 124 -9.20 -9.09 9.33
C ILE A 124 -9.55 -10.11 10.43
N LYS A 125 -9.92 -9.65 11.63
CA LYS A 125 -10.44 -10.47 12.73
C LYS A 125 -11.94 -10.74 12.65
N LYS A 126 -12.63 -10.12 11.69
CA LYS A 126 -14.10 -10.19 11.54
C LYS A 126 -14.45 -10.66 10.13
N ILE A 127 -15.72 -11.05 9.95
CA ILE A 127 -16.26 -11.36 8.61
C ILE A 127 -16.80 -10.06 7.99
N GLY A 128 -16.42 -9.80 6.74
CA GLY A 128 -16.86 -8.64 5.97
C GLY A 128 -16.00 -7.38 6.14
N ALA A 129 -16.25 -6.41 5.28
CA ALA A 129 -15.43 -5.21 5.11
C ALA A 129 -15.80 -4.02 6.02
N ARG A 130 -16.65 -4.22 7.05
CA ARG A 130 -17.12 -3.13 7.92
C ARG A 130 -16.70 -3.33 9.38
N LEU A 131 -16.17 -2.26 9.98
CA LEU A 131 -15.99 -2.15 11.42
C LEU A 131 -17.34 -1.73 12.04
N ASN A 132 -18.02 -2.67 12.67
CA ASN A 132 -19.20 -2.38 13.50
C ASN A 132 -18.74 -2.05 14.91
#